data_a4ac85b384287403b432cff1cbf7513a
#
_entry.id   a4ac85b384287403b432cff1cbf7513a
#
_cell.length_a   1.000
_cell.length_b   1.000
_cell.length_c   1.000
_cell.angle_alpha   90.00
_cell.angle_beta   90.00
_cell.angle_gamma   90.00
#
_symmetry.space_group_name_H-M   'P 1'
#
loop_
_entity.id
_entity.type
_entity.pdbx_description
1 polymer ?
#
loop_
_entity_poly.entity_id
_entity_poly.type
_entity_poly.pdbx_seq_one_letter_code
_entity_poly.pdbx_strand_id
1 'polypeptide(L)'
;MEGPDRVVAVVTQPDRGKGRGQKVIPSPVKKVALAHGLPFHQPDRVKDPPFQDEIKTLQPDLFVVVAYGQILPRSLLDIPKHGAVNVHASLLPKYRGAAPISWALLKGEKVTGVTTMMMDAGMDTGDILLQSEILIGERETFATLHDRLAELGAQRLKETIAGLKSERITPVSQDHSGATDAPLIKKEDGRIDWSKEADEIDRQVRAFNPWPGAYTQWEDRLLKVFGGEVRKGVPPGENGSVNWVGTDVIEVKTGKDCYRIREVQLEAGKRLSVRDFLQGHRVQVGTVFH
;
A
#
# COMPACT_ATOMS: atom_id res chain seq x y z
N MET A 1 3.72 -25.76 -5.94
CA MET A 1 4.88 -25.05 -6.52
C MET A 1 5.35 -25.88 -7.69
N GLU A 2 4.82 -25.59 -8.86
CA GLU A 2 5.23 -26.25 -10.09
C GLU A 2 6.22 -25.33 -10.82
N GLY A 3 7.50 -25.69 -10.81
CA GLY A 3 8.54 -24.95 -11.50
C GLY A 3 9.91 -25.57 -11.24
N PRO A 4 10.91 -25.28 -12.09
CA PRO A 4 12.26 -25.81 -11.95
C PRO A 4 13.05 -25.17 -10.79
N ASP A 5 12.48 -24.16 -10.13
CA ASP A 5 13.15 -23.39 -9.07
C ASP A 5 12.78 -23.94 -7.68
N ARG A 6 13.78 -24.08 -6.83
CA ARG A 6 13.62 -24.50 -5.45
C ARG A 6 13.63 -23.29 -4.51
N VAL A 7 12.60 -23.12 -3.71
CA VAL A 7 12.62 -22.16 -2.59
C VAL A 7 13.40 -22.80 -1.45
N VAL A 8 14.61 -22.31 -1.18
CA VAL A 8 15.49 -22.84 -0.13
C VAL A 8 15.13 -22.34 1.25
N ALA A 9 14.64 -21.12 1.36
CA ALA A 9 14.12 -20.54 2.60
C ALA A 9 13.18 -19.35 2.31
N VAL A 10 12.34 -19.02 3.29
CA VAL A 10 11.49 -17.84 3.30
C VAL A 10 11.88 -16.98 4.49
N VAL A 11 12.11 -15.68 4.27
CA VAL A 11 12.43 -14.72 5.34
C VAL A 11 11.28 -13.77 5.52
N THR A 12 10.74 -13.67 6.73
CA THR A 12 9.63 -12.75 7.04
C THR A 12 9.94 -11.92 8.28
N GLN A 13 9.19 -10.81 8.45
CA GLN A 13 9.20 -10.09 9.70
C GLN A 13 8.77 -10.99 10.87
N PRO A 14 9.31 -10.78 12.08
CA PRO A 14 8.85 -11.48 13.28
C PRO A 14 7.33 -11.33 13.49
N ASP A 15 6.74 -12.34 14.08
CA ASP A 15 5.34 -12.29 14.45
C ASP A 15 5.12 -11.18 15.48
N ARG A 16 4.17 -10.31 15.23
CA ARG A 16 3.84 -9.19 16.12
C ARG A 16 2.37 -9.23 16.51
N GLY A 17 2.08 -8.75 17.71
CA GLY A 17 0.70 -8.56 18.14
C GLY A 17 -0.06 -7.62 17.19
N LYS A 18 -1.26 -8.01 16.77
CA LYS A 18 -2.15 -7.21 15.92
C LYS A 18 -3.52 -7.05 16.56
N GLY A 19 -4.11 -5.87 16.37
CA GLY A 19 -5.49 -5.57 16.77
C GLY A 19 -5.67 -5.39 18.28
N ARG A 20 -6.95 -5.28 18.68
CA ARG A 20 -7.34 -5.22 20.11
C ARG A 20 -7.03 -6.57 20.74
N GLY A 21 -6.25 -6.57 21.83
CA GLY A 21 -5.83 -7.78 22.54
C GLY A 21 -4.47 -8.34 22.11
N GLN A 22 -3.71 -7.68 21.23
CA GLN A 22 -2.31 -7.99 20.89
C GLN A 22 -2.06 -9.47 20.56
N LYS A 23 -3.03 -10.14 19.90
CA LYS A 23 -2.83 -11.53 19.47
C LYS A 23 -1.68 -11.60 18.47
N VAL A 24 -0.71 -12.45 18.76
CA VAL A 24 0.41 -12.72 17.84
C VAL A 24 -0.14 -13.49 16.63
N ILE A 25 -0.09 -12.87 15.46
CA ILE A 25 -0.61 -13.45 14.22
C ILE A 25 0.56 -13.55 13.23
N PRO A 26 0.82 -14.75 12.70
CA PRO A 26 1.84 -14.93 11.67
C PRO A 26 1.53 -14.12 10.41
N SER A 27 2.60 -13.64 9.75
CA SER A 27 2.47 -12.94 8.48
C SER A 27 1.79 -13.82 7.41
N PRO A 28 1.12 -13.26 6.39
CA PRO A 28 0.58 -14.04 5.28
C PRO A 28 1.63 -14.93 4.63
N VAL A 29 2.84 -14.42 4.44
CA VAL A 29 3.96 -15.16 3.84
C VAL A 29 4.37 -16.35 4.72
N LYS A 30 4.47 -16.16 6.04
CA LYS A 30 4.75 -17.27 6.98
C LYS A 30 3.68 -18.34 6.93
N LYS A 31 2.39 -17.96 6.85
CA LYS A 31 1.29 -18.95 6.73
C LYS A 31 1.46 -19.81 5.47
N VAL A 32 1.82 -19.20 4.35
CA VAL A 32 2.08 -19.92 3.09
C VAL A 32 3.30 -20.82 3.23
N ALA A 33 4.40 -20.34 3.81
CA ALA A 33 5.59 -21.12 4.04
C ALA A 33 5.30 -22.39 4.86
N LEU A 34 4.56 -22.23 5.96
CA LEU A 34 4.12 -23.36 6.81
C LEU A 34 3.23 -24.34 6.06
N ALA A 35 2.26 -23.87 5.27
CA ALA A 35 1.35 -24.71 4.51
C ALA A 35 2.06 -25.55 3.43
N HIS A 36 3.20 -25.07 2.94
CA HIS A 36 4.02 -25.76 1.95
C HIS A 36 5.28 -26.46 2.52
N GLY A 37 5.43 -26.50 3.84
CA GLY A 37 6.60 -27.13 4.48
C GLY A 37 7.93 -26.46 4.15
N LEU A 38 7.93 -25.16 3.83
CA LEU A 38 9.13 -24.42 3.50
C LEU A 38 9.88 -23.98 4.76
N PRO A 39 11.21 -24.09 4.81
CA PRO A 39 12.02 -23.48 5.86
C PRO A 39 11.75 -21.96 5.91
N PHE A 40 11.64 -21.40 7.11
CA PHE A 40 11.47 -19.97 7.25
C PHE A 40 12.29 -19.41 8.42
N HIS A 41 12.70 -18.15 8.27
CA HIS A 41 13.47 -17.40 9.26
C HIS A 41 12.76 -16.09 9.58
N GLN A 42 12.87 -15.65 10.83
CA GLN A 42 12.25 -14.39 11.31
C GLN A 42 13.26 -13.57 12.13
N PRO A 43 14.34 -13.09 11.50
CA PRO A 43 15.34 -12.30 12.20
C PRO A 43 14.74 -10.96 12.64
N ASP A 44 15.08 -10.48 13.84
CA ASP A 44 14.73 -9.13 14.27
C ASP A 44 15.42 -8.10 13.36
N ARG A 45 16.65 -8.38 12.98
CA ARG A 45 17.44 -7.52 12.09
C ARG A 45 18.21 -8.36 11.07
N VAL A 46 17.94 -8.12 9.79
CA VAL A 46 18.68 -8.84 8.69
C VAL A 46 20.16 -8.49 8.61
N LYS A 47 20.59 -7.41 9.23
CA LYS A 47 21.98 -6.99 9.26
C LYS A 47 22.83 -7.74 10.29
N ASP A 48 22.23 -8.53 11.17
CA ASP A 48 22.94 -9.24 12.22
C ASP A 48 23.81 -10.36 11.62
N PRO A 49 25.13 -10.42 11.95
CA PRO A 49 26.05 -11.39 11.35
C PRO A 49 25.60 -12.85 11.47
N PRO A 50 25.08 -13.35 12.61
CA PRO A 50 24.65 -14.74 12.72
C PRO A 50 23.59 -15.11 11.68
N PHE A 51 22.63 -14.22 11.40
CA PHE A 51 21.62 -14.44 10.38
C PHE A 51 22.22 -14.45 8.98
N GLN A 52 23.14 -13.54 8.68
CA GLN A 52 23.82 -13.52 7.38
C GLN A 52 24.64 -14.78 7.14
N ASP A 53 25.33 -15.27 8.18
CA ASP A 53 26.11 -16.51 8.09
C ASP A 53 25.20 -17.72 7.88
N GLU A 54 24.05 -17.78 8.56
CA GLU A 54 23.04 -18.80 8.32
C GLU A 54 22.55 -18.78 6.86
N ILE A 55 22.20 -17.60 6.31
CA ILE A 55 21.78 -17.49 4.91
C ILE A 55 22.86 -17.89 3.92
N LYS A 56 24.13 -17.59 4.19
CA LYS A 56 25.27 -18.02 3.35
C LYS A 56 25.33 -19.57 3.24
N THR A 57 25.05 -20.30 4.33
CA THR A 57 25.07 -21.77 4.31
C THR A 57 24.04 -22.38 3.37
N LEU A 58 22.95 -21.66 3.06
CA LEU A 58 21.93 -22.10 2.13
C LEU A 58 22.35 -21.97 0.66
N GLN A 59 23.43 -21.26 0.36
CA GLN A 59 23.96 -21.00 -0.97
C GLN A 59 22.87 -20.58 -1.99
N PRO A 60 22.11 -19.52 -1.71
CA PRO A 60 21.04 -19.10 -2.62
C PRO A 60 21.60 -18.57 -3.94
N ASP A 61 20.99 -18.93 -5.05
CA ASP A 61 21.35 -18.39 -6.36
C ASP A 61 20.79 -16.98 -6.55
N LEU A 62 19.59 -16.69 -6.02
CA LEU A 62 18.88 -15.43 -6.17
C LEU A 62 18.09 -15.11 -4.91
N PHE A 63 18.09 -13.83 -4.51
CA PHE A 63 17.08 -13.32 -3.59
C PHE A 63 15.89 -12.73 -4.33
N VAL A 64 14.70 -13.02 -3.83
CA VAL A 64 13.46 -12.36 -4.25
C VAL A 64 12.92 -11.58 -3.07
N VAL A 65 12.76 -10.27 -3.23
CA VAL A 65 12.31 -9.36 -2.17
C VAL A 65 10.98 -8.74 -2.58
N VAL A 66 10.00 -8.79 -1.69
CA VAL A 66 8.68 -8.17 -1.89
C VAL A 66 8.22 -7.57 -0.57
N ALA A 67 8.12 -6.26 -0.50
CA ALA A 67 7.59 -5.51 0.64
C ALA A 67 8.14 -6.00 2.02
N TYR A 68 9.41 -6.29 2.11
CA TYR A 68 10.01 -6.93 3.30
C TYR A 68 10.06 -5.98 4.51
N GLY A 69 10.27 -4.67 4.28
CA GLY A 69 10.20 -3.66 5.32
C GLY A 69 11.46 -3.48 6.16
N GLN A 70 12.60 -4.06 5.76
CA GLN A 70 13.93 -3.74 6.29
C GLN A 70 14.87 -3.41 5.13
N ILE A 71 15.83 -2.51 5.38
CA ILE A 71 16.91 -2.22 4.44
C ILE A 71 17.89 -3.40 4.45
N LEU A 72 18.16 -3.98 3.29
CA LEU A 72 19.13 -5.05 3.11
C LEU A 72 20.52 -4.43 2.95
N PRO A 73 21.48 -4.73 3.84
CA PRO A 73 22.83 -4.22 3.70
C PRO A 73 23.56 -4.87 2.52
N ARG A 74 24.57 -4.20 2.01
CA ARG A 74 25.39 -4.69 0.89
C ARG A 74 25.94 -6.11 1.15
N SER A 75 26.38 -6.38 2.37
CA SER A 75 26.85 -7.71 2.80
C SER A 75 25.84 -8.83 2.65
N LEU A 76 24.54 -8.51 2.70
CA LEU A 76 23.46 -9.46 2.46
C LEU A 76 23.15 -9.57 0.96
N LEU A 77 23.11 -8.44 0.25
CA LEU A 77 22.82 -8.40 -1.20
C LEU A 77 23.88 -9.12 -2.03
N ASP A 78 25.12 -9.22 -1.54
CA ASP A 78 26.23 -9.89 -2.20
C ASP A 78 26.30 -11.42 -1.93
N ILE A 79 25.40 -11.97 -1.09
CA ILE A 79 25.38 -13.41 -0.80
C ILE A 79 24.92 -14.23 -2.02
N PRO A 80 23.78 -13.91 -2.67
CA PRO A 80 23.29 -14.73 -3.78
C PRO A 80 24.12 -14.51 -5.05
N LYS A 81 24.36 -15.58 -5.78
CA LYS A 81 25.18 -15.58 -7.00
C LYS A 81 24.69 -14.60 -8.07
N HIS A 82 23.36 -14.45 -8.21
CA HIS A 82 22.72 -13.59 -9.19
C HIS A 82 22.08 -12.34 -8.58
N GLY A 83 22.50 -11.97 -7.35
CA GLY A 83 22.02 -10.77 -6.67
C GLY A 83 20.60 -10.90 -6.13
N ALA A 84 19.93 -9.76 -5.95
CA ALA A 84 18.60 -9.67 -5.38
C ALA A 84 17.65 -8.93 -6.32
N VAL A 85 16.48 -9.51 -6.56
CA VAL A 85 15.39 -8.91 -7.34
C VAL A 85 14.32 -8.43 -6.40
N ASN A 86 13.93 -7.16 -6.53
CA ASN A 86 12.75 -6.60 -5.87
C ASN A 86 11.56 -6.53 -6.82
N VAL A 87 10.36 -6.79 -6.28
CA VAL A 87 9.08 -6.52 -6.97
C VAL A 87 8.48 -5.25 -6.37
N HIS A 88 8.56 -4.16 -7.11
CA HIS A 88 8.11 -2.84 -6.68
C HIS A 88 6.77 -2.48 -7.32
N ALA A 89 5.83 -1.97 -6.51
CA ALA A 89 4.45 -1.71 -6.93
C ALA A 89 4.26 -0.32 -7.55
N SER A 90 5.16 0.06 -8.48
CA SER A 90 5.03 1.24 -9.34
C SER A 90 5.78 1.04 -10.65
N LEU A 91 5.61 2.00 -11.56
CA LEU A 91 6.43 2.14 -12.76
C LEU A 91 7.65 3.00 -12.44
N LEU A 92 8.73 2.37 -11.97
CA LEU A 92 9.98 3.08 -11.68
C LEU A 92 10.49 3.82 -12.94
N PRO A 93 11.09 5.01 -12.77
CA PRO A 93 11.60 5.60 -11.54
C PRO A 93 10.57 6.35 -10.68
N LYS A 94 9.29 6.39 -11.06
CA LYS A 94 8.24 7.04 -10.25
C LYS A 94 7.92 6.24 -8.99
N TYR A 95 7.64 6.97 -7.90
CA TYR A 95 7.14 6.39 -6.64
C TYR A 95 8.11 5.42 -5.98
N ARG A 96 9.41 5.78 -5.90
CA ARG A 96 10.38 5.06 -5.07
C ARG A 96 10.02 5.16 -3.60
N GLY A 97 10.16 4.07 -2.84
CA GLY A 97 9.95 4.06 -1.40
C GLY A 97 8.81 3.18 -0.92
N ALA A 98 8.27 3.50 0.28
CA ALA A 98 7.50 2.56 1.06
C ALA A 98 6.01 2.43 0.68
N ALA A 99 5.42 3.42 -0.01
CA ALA A 99 3.97 3.46 -0.22
C ALA A 99 3.53 3.82 -1.67
N PRO A 100 4.11 3.21 -2.71
CA PRO A 100 3.87 3.59 -4.10
C PRO A 100 2.40 3.53 -4.50
N ILE A 101 1.65 2.52 -4.05
CA ILE A 101 0.22 2.33 -4.36
C ILE A 101 -0.62 3.49 -3.83
N SER A 102 -0.41 3.85 -2.54
CA SER A 102 -1.15 4.97 -1.94
C SER A 102 -0.84 6.29 -2.64
N TRP A 103 0.42 6.54 -2.96
CA TRP A 103 0.82 7.78 -3.62
C TRP A 103 0.32 7.88 -5.06
N ALA A 104 0.27 6.80 -5.82
CA ALA A 104 -0.34 6.79 -7.14
C ALA A 104 -1.83 7.18 -7.08
N LEU A 105 -2.58 6.65 -6.10
CA LEU A 105 -3.98 7.02 -5.88
C LEU A 105 -4.13 8.47 -5.42
N LEU A 106 -3.34 8.93 -4.46
CA LEU A 106 -3.36 10.31 -3.94
C LEU A 106 -3.08 11.34 -5.06
N LYS A 107 -2.14 11.04 -5.94
CA LYS A 107 -1.78 11.90 -7.07
C LYS A 107 -2.80 11.83 -8.22
N GLY A 108 -3.76 10.90 -8.16
CA GLY A 108 -4.79 10.75 -9.18
C GLY A 108 -4.27 10.18 -10.49
N GLU A 109 -3.21 9.37 -10.41
CA GLU A 109 -2.70 8.67 -11.58
C GLU A 109 -3.79 7.81 -12.22
N LYS A 110 -3.76 7.73 -13.55
CA LYS A 110 -4.68 6.88 -14.32
C LYS A 110 -4.08 5.52 -14.64
N VAL A 111 -2.76 5.43 -14.57
CA VAL A 111 -1.97 4.25 -14.86
C VAL A 111 -0.96 4.07 -13.75
N THR A 112 -0.75 2.84 -13.32
CA THR A 112 0.35 2.42 -12.46
C THR A 112 0.85 1.07 -12.95
N GLY A 113 1.66 0.38 -12.16
CA GLY A 113 2.15 -0.92 -12.57
C GLY A 113 3.06 -1.57 -11.57
N VAL A 114 3.80 -2.54 -12.06
CA VAL A 114 4.82 -3.26 -11.30
C VAL A 114 6.14 -3.18 -12.06
N THR A 115 7.20 -2.98 -11.32
CA THR A 115 8.59 -3.08 -11.78
C THR A 115 9.29 -4.20 -11.03
N THR A 116 9.91 -5.15 -11.75
CA THR A 116 10.97 -5.97 -11.19
C THR A 116 12.30 -5.29 -11.44
N MET A 117 13.16 -5.19 -10.42
CA MET A 117 14.44 -4.50 -10.51
C MET A 117 15.53 -5.24 -9.75
N MET A 118 16.78 -5.08 -10.17
CA MET A 118 17.93 -5.48 -9.35
C MET A 118 18.05 -4.55 -8.15
N MET A 119 18.34 -5.09 -6.98
CA MET A 119 18.55 -4.27 -5.79
C MET A 119 19.99 -3.79 -5.72
N ASP A 120 20.14 -2.54 -5.35
CA ASP A 120 21.40 -1.89 -5.01
C ASP A 120 21.36 -1.35 -3.56
N ALA A 121 22.33 -0.52 -3.19
CA ALA A 121 22.38 0.08 -1.86
C ALA A 121 21.40 1.27 -1.68
N GLY A 122 20.79 1.76 -2.76
CA GLY A 122 19.84 2.86 -2.74
C GLY A 122 18.40 2.40 -2.48
N MET A 123 17.50 3.36 -2.32
CA MET A 123 16.08 3.07 -2.17
C MET A 123 15.43 3.00 -3.55
N ASP A 124 15.16 1.78 -4.02
CA ASP A 124 14.51 1.50 -5.31
C ASP A 124 15.21 2.16 -6.51
N THR A 125 16.56 2.23 -6.46
CA THR A 125 17.40 2.90 -7.48
C THR A 125 18.03 1.95 -8.48
N GLY A 126 18.01 0.66 -8.23
CA GLY A 126 18.67 -0.35 -9.06
C GLY A 126 18.04 -0.52 -10.46
N ASP A 127 18.74 -1.24 -11.30
CA ASP A 127 18.38 -1.39 -12.71
C ASP A 127 17.04 -2.11 -12.89
N ILE A 128 16.21 -1.58 -13.80
CA ILE A 128 14.92 -2.17 -14.18
C ILE A 128 15.16 -3.45 -14.98
N LEU A 129 14.43 -4.51 -14.61
CA LEU A 129 14.42 -5.77 -15.35
C LEU A 129 13.19 -5.86 -16.28
N LEU A 130 12.00 -5.80 -15.72
CA LEU A 130 10.74 -5.78 -16.47
C LEU A 130 9.73 -4.84 -15.81
N GLN A 131 8.85 -4.28 -16.63
CA GLN A 131 7.72 -3.46 -16.18
C GLN A 131 6.41 -3.94 -16.79
N SER A 132 5.32 -3.72 -16.09
CA SER A 132 3.96 -3.90 -16.60
C SER A 132 3.04 -2.85 -16.04
N GLU A 133 2.23 -2.30 -16.93
CA GLU A 133 1.24 -1.27 -16.61
C GLU A 133 -0.15 -1.87 -16.37
N ILE A 134 -0.92 -1.22 -15.50
CA ILE A 134 -2.36 -1.42 -15.37
C ILE A 134 -3.08 -0.08 -15.21
N LEU A 135 -4.31 -0.01 -15.71
CA LEU A 135 -5.19 1.13 -15.46
C LEU A 135 -5.69 1.11 -14.01
N ILE A 136 -5.73 2.29 -13.40
CA ILE A 136 -6.40 2.52 -12.12
C ILE A 136 -7.86 2.86 -12.39
N GLY A 137 -8.77 2.07 -11.83
CA GLY A 137 -10.21 2.28 -11.97
C GLY A 137 -10.67 3.52 -11.18
N GLU A 138 -11.75 4.17 -11.63
CA GLU A 138 -12.27 5.40 -11.02
C GLU A 138 -12.62 5.23 -9.53
N ARG A 139 -13.12 4.07 -9.15
CA ARG A 139 -13.53 3.74 -7.77
C ARG A 139 -12.51 2.87 -7.03
N GLU A 140 -11.35 2.68 -7.62
CA GLU A 140 -10.32 1.80 -7.07
C GLU A 140 -9.77 2.33 -5.75
N THR A 141 -9.68 1.44 -4.76
CA THR A 141 -9.09 1.71 -3.45
C THR A 141 -7.69 1.12 -3.36
N PHE A 142 -6.95 1.48 -2.31
CA PHE A 142 -5.66 0.82 -2.03
C PHE A 142 -5.81 -0.71 -1.99
N ALA A 143 -6.84 -1.24 -1.31
CA ALA A 143 -6.99 -2.68 -1.17
C ALA A 143 -7.18 -3.38 -2.52
N THR A 144 -8.10 -2.87 -3.37
CA THR A 144 -8.36 -3.49 -4.68
C THR A 144 -7.19 -3.37 -5.64
N LEU A 145 -6.52 -2.21 -5.65
CA LEU A 145 -5.33 -1.99 -6.48
C LEU A 145 -4.16 -2.84 -6.02
N HIS A 146 -3.94 -2.96 -4.69
CA HIS A 146 -2.93 -3.83 -4.11
C HIS A 146 -3.06 -5.28 -4.58
N ASP A 147 -4.27 -5.83 -4.52
CA ASP A 147 -4.50 -7.23 -4.90
C ASP A 147 -4.20 -7.46 -6.39
N ARG A 148 -4.64 -6.55 -7.26
CA ARG A 148 -4.33 -6.61 -8.71
C ARG A 148 -2.83 -6.48 -9.00
N LEU A 149 -2.14 -5.58 -8.30
CA LEU A 149 -0.69 -5.41 -8.44
C LEU A 149 0.08 -6.62 -7.87
N ALA A 150 -0.42 -7.27 -6.82
CA ALA A 150 0.19 -8.49 -6.28
C ALA A 150 0.14 -9.64 -7.30
N GLU A 151 -0.99 -9.84 -7.98
CA GLU A 151 -1.12 -10.84 -9.03
C GLU A 151 -0.20 -10.53 -10.22
N LEU A 152 -0.21 -9.27 -10.68
CA LEU A 152 0.66 -8.83 -11.77
C LEU A 152 2.14 -8.98 -11.40
N GLY A 153 2.51 -8.63 -10.17
CA GLY A 153 3.87 -8.77 -9.64
C GLY A 153 4.34 -10.22 -9.62
N ALA A 154 3.48 -11.15 -9.21
CA ALA A 154 3.80 -12.56 -9.21
C ALA A 154 4.03 -13.12 -10.63
N GLN A 155 3.22 -12.70 -11.61
CA GLN A 155 3.41 -13.05 -13.01
C GLN A 155 4.71 -12.49 -13.55
N ARG A 156 4.96 -11.20 -13.33
CA ARG A 156 6.16 -10.51 -13.80
C ARG A 156 7.44 -11.06 -13.18
N LEU A 157 7.40 -11.45 -11.89
CA LEU A 157 8.52 -12.10 -11.23
C LEU A 157 8.89 -13.45 -11.88
N LYS A 158 7.90 -14.29 -12.22
CA LYS A 158 8.16 -15.55 -12.92
C LYS A 158 8.87 -15.33 -14.25
N GLU A 159 8.41 -14.37 -15.03
CA GLU A 159 9.03 -14.01 -16.32
C GLU A 159 10.44 -13.44 -16.11
N THR A 160 10.64 -12.62 -15.07
CA THR A 160 11.96 -12.08 -14.71
C THR A 160 12.95 -13.20 -14.40
N ILE A 161 12.58 -14.14 -13.53
CA ILE A 161 13.46 -15.26 -13.17
C ILE A 161 13.79 -16.10 -14.42
N ALA A 162 12.79 -16.42 -15.24
CA ALA A 162 13.00 -17.18 -16.47
C ALA A 162 13.91 -16.43 -17.47
N GLY A 163 13.72 -15.11 -17.58
CA GLY A 163 14.51 -14.26 -18.47
C GLY A 163 15.96 -14.10 -18.00
N LEU A 164 16.19 -13.94 -16.70
CA LEU A 164 17.54 -13.91 -16.12
C LEU A 164 18.28 -15.24 -16.34
N LYS A 165 17.64 -16.37 -16.09
CA LYS A 165 18.23 -17.72 -16.32
C LYS A 165 18.60 -17.98 -17.76
N SER A 166 17.86 -17.43 -18.71
CA SER A 166 18.11 -17.58 -20.14
C SER A 166 18.88 -16.42 -20.76
N GLU A 167 19.40 -15.50 -19.95
CA GLU A 167 20.16 -14.30 -20.36
C GLU A 167 19.42 -13.43 -21.39
N ARG A 168 18.06 -13.48 -21.39
CA ARG A 168 17.22 -12.71 -22.31
C ARG A 168 16.82 -11.34 -21.77
N ILE A 169 17.08 -11.07 -20.50
CA ILE A 169 16.82 -9.77 -19.87
C ILE A 169 18.15 -9.06 -19.66
N THR A 170 18.26 -7.88 -20.22
CA THR A 170 19.35 -6.94 -19.93
C THR A 170 18.83 -5.90 -18.95
N PRO A 171 19.45 -5.76 -17.77
CA PRO A 171 19.10 -4.70 -16.84
C PRO A 171 19.25 -3.31 -17.48
N VAL A 172 18.32 -2.42 -17.23
CA VAL A 172 18.30 -1.05 -17.77
C VAL A 172 18.36 -0.05 -16.63
N SER A 173 19.36 0.81 -16.64
CA SER A 173 19.51 1.85 -15.62
C SER A 173 18.34 2.83 -15.64
N GLN A 174 17.87 3.20 -14.43
CA GLN A 174 16.76 4.14 -14.30
C GLN A 174 17.17 5.56 -14.71
N ASP A 175 16.29 6.27 -15.41
CA ASP A 175 16.42 7.72 -15.58
C ASP A 175 16.05 8.43 -14.27
N HIS A 176 17.06 8.83 -13.52
CA HIS A 176 16.89 9.50 -12.23
C HIS A 176 16.20 10.86 -12.32
N SER A 177 16.16 11.50 -13.49
CA SER A 177 15.49 12.79 -13.67
C SER A 177 13.95 12.68 -13.57
N GLY A 178 13.40 11.50 -13.87
CA GLY A 178 11.97 11.19 -13.75
C GLY A 178 11.57 10.61 -12.39
N ALA A 179 12.50 10.50 -11.44
CA ALA A 179 12.22 9.88 -10.14
C ALA A 179 11.30 10.73 -9.27
N THR A 180 10.37 10.06 -8.60
CA THR A 180 9.52 10.66 -7.56
C THR A 180 9.49 9.75 -6.33
N ASP A 181 9.26 10.35 -5.15
CA ASP A 181 9.25 9.64 -3.89
C ASP A 181 7.84 9.25 -3.46
N ALA A 182 7.75 8.08 -2.81
CA ALA A 182 6.54 7.56 -2.17
C ALA A 182 6.83 7.24 -0.69
N PRO A 183 6.97 8.27 0.17
CA PRO A 183 7.31 8.07 1.57
C PRO A 183 6.24 7.28 2.32
N LEU A 184 6.65 6.73 3.46
CA LEU A 184 5.77 5.95 4.33
C LEU A 184 4.57 6.77 4.77
N ILE A 185 3.37 6.22 4.58
CA ILE A 185 2.13 6.80 5.09
C ILE A 185 2.07 6.66 6.61
N LYS A 186 1.66 7.72 7.28
CA LYS A 186 1.47 7.77 8.74
C LYS A 186 0.00 7.84 9.08
N LYS A 187 -0.32 7.62 10.34
CA LYS A 187 -1.71 7.72 10.84
C LYS A 187 -2.29 9.11 10.64
N GLU A 188 -1.47 10.12 10.86
CA GLU A 188 -1.83 11.54 10.80
C GLU A 188 -2.22 11.97 9.38
N ASP A 189 -1.63 11.35 8.35
CA ASP A 189 -1.95 11.61 6.95
C ASP A 189 -3.42 11.29 6.62
N GLY A 190 -4.05 10.42 7.44
CA GLY A 190 -5.46 10.08 7.31
C GLY A 190 -6.43 11.23 7.66
N ARG A 191 -5.98 12.29 8.34
CA ARG A 191 -6.86 13.42 8.68
C ARG A 191 -7.33 14.13 7.42
N ILE A 192 -8.63 14.26 7.27
CA ILE A 192 -9.23 14.99 6.15
C ILE A 192 -9.09 16.49 6.40
N ASP A 193 -8.49 17.17 5.43
CA ASP A 193 -8.50 18.62 5.35
C ASP A 193 -9.64 19.06 4.43
N TRP A 194 -10.73 19.50 5.02
CA TRP A 194 -11.92 19.92 4.30
C TRP A 194 -11.73 21.19 3.46
N SER A 195 -10.63 21.92 3.62
CA SER A 195 -10.28 23.06 2.77
C SER A 195 -9.79 22.64 1.36
N LYS A 196 -9.45 21.37 1.18
CA LYS A 196 -9.06 20.79 -0.12
C LYS A 196 -10.27 20.61 -1.04
N GLU A 197 -9.99 20.33 -2.32
CA GLU A 197 -11.02 20.00 -3.30
C GLU A 197 -11.63 18.63 -3.00
N ALA A 198 -12.92 18.45 -3.32
CA ALA A 198 -13.61 17.18 -3.11
C ALA A 198 -12.95 16.00 -3.85
N ASP A 199 -12.38 16.25 -5.03
CA ASP A 199 -11.63 15.24 -5.80
C ASP A 199 -10.34 14.78 -5.06
N GLU A 200 -9.66 15.69 -4.32
CA GLU A 200 -8.50 15.32 -3.49
C GLU A 200 -8.89 14.46 -2.29
N ILE A 201 -10.01 14.87 -1.64
CA ILE A 201 -10.56 14.11 -0.51
C ILE A 201 -11.01 12.72 -0.95
N ASP A 202 -11.66 12.60 -2.12
CA ASP A 202 -12.03 11.28 -2.68
C ASP A 202 -10.80 10.39 -2.90
N ARG A 203 -9.74 10.95 -3.50
CA ARG A 203 -8.47 10.22 -3.66
C ARG A 203 -7.87 9.79 -2.33
N GLN A 204 -7.89 10.66 -1.31
CA GLN A 204 -7.41 10.34 0.04
C GLN A 204 -8.22 9.20 0.67
N VAL A 205 -9.56 9.26 0.59
CA VAL A 205 -10.44 8.20 1.11
C VAL A 205 -10.12 6.87 0.46
N ARG A 206 -9.94 6.83 -0.86
CA ARG A 206 -9.61 5.60 -1.60
C ARG A 206 -8.19 5.12 -1.33
N ALA A 207 -7.21 6.01 -1.31
CA ALA A 207 -5.80 5.69 -1.08
C ALA A 207 -5.53 5.13 0.32
N PHE A 208 -6.34 5.51 1.29
CA PHE A 208 -6.16 5.10 2.68
C PHE A 208 -7.14 4.02 3.16
N ASN A 209 -7.91 3.45 2.27
CA ASN A 209 -8.84 2.36 2.59
C ASN A 209 -8.18 1.00 2.32
N PRO A 210 -7.89 0.17 3.36
CA PRO A 210 -8.43 0.26 4.72
C PRO A 210 -7.55 0.99 5.74
N TRP A 211 -6.29 1.26 5.45
CA TRP A 211 -5.34 1.85 6.40
C TRP A 211 -4.60 3.04 5.79
N PRO A 212 -4.38 4.12 6.55
CA PRO A 212 -4.78 4.37 7.95
C PRO A 212 -6.29 4.61 8.12
N GLY A 213 -7.02 4.79 7.04
CA GLY A 213 -8.38 5.26 6.94
C GLY A 213 -8.42 6.80 6.94
N ALA A 214 -9.09 7.40 5.96
CA ALA A 214 -9.37 8.82 6.02
C ALA A 214 -10.30 9.11 7.20
N TYR A 215 -10.06 10.17 7.96
CA TYR A 215 -10.86 10.48 9.14
C TYR A 215 -11.03 11.98 9.36
N THR A 216 -12.08 12.30 10.06
CA THR A 216 -12.39 13.63 10.57
C THR A 216 -12.81 13.53 12.03
N GLN A 217 -12.96 14.67 12.69
CA GLN A 217 -13.53 14.74 14.03
C GLN A 217 -14.99 15.20 13.94
N TRP A 218 -15.87 14.43 14.56
CA TRP A 218 -17.28 14.77 14.74
C TRP A 218 -17.58 14.82 16.22
N GLU A 219 -17.93 16.01 16.71
CA GLU A 219 -17.92 16.30 18.14
C GLU A 219 -16.53 15.96 18.72
N ASP A 220 -16.46 15.24 19.83
CA ASP A 220 -15.19 14.84 20.45
C ASP A 220 -14.73 13.42 20.03
N ARG A 221 -15.27 12.87 18.93
CA ARG A 221 -15.02 11.50 18.49
C ARG A 221 -14.45 11.45 17.08
N LEU A 222 -13.55 10.51 16.88
CA LEU A 222 -12.99 10.24 15.56
C LEU A 222 -14.02 9.51 14.69
N LEU A 223 -14.31 10.07 13.51
CA LEU A 223 -15.18 9.50 12.48
C LEU A 223 -14.32 9.15 11.25
N LYS A 224 -14.13 7.89 10.97
CA LYS A 224 -13.48 7.42 9.75
C LYS A 224 -14.46 7.41 8.59
N VAL A 225 -13.96 7.75 7.40
CA VAL A 225 -14.68 7.76 6.12
C VAL A 225 -14.05 6.72 5.20
N PHE A 226 -14.85 5.80 4.69
CA PHE A 226 -14.36 4.68 3.85
C PHE A 226 -14.88 4.70 2.42
N GLY A 227 -15.92 5.46 2.15
CA GLY A 227 -16.48 5.55 0.82
C GLY A 227 -17.35 6.79 0.64
N GLY A 228 -17.39 7.26 -0.58
CA GLY A 228 -18.15 8.45 -0.94
C GLY A 228 -18.04 8.77 -2.42
N GLU A 229 -18.48 9.98 -2.77
CA GLU A 229 -18.46 10.48 -4.13
C GLU A 229 -18.38 12.00 -4.15
N VAL A 230 -17.81 12.53 -5.18
CA VAL A 230 -17.75 13.97 -5.44
C VAL A 230 -19.10 14.45 -6.02
N ARG A 231 -19.66 15.51 -5.45
CA ARG A 231 -20.81 16.23 -6.02
C ARG A 231 -20.36 17.63 -6.43
N LYS A 232 -20.55 17.96 -7.69
CA LYS A 232 -20.23 19.30 -8.20
C LYS A 232 -21.21 20.35 -7.66
N GLY A 233 -20.68 21.52 -7.34
CA GLY A 233 -21.39 22.67 -6.80
C GLY A 233 -20.86 23.10 -5.44
N VAL A 234 -20.88 24.39 -5.18
CA VAL A 234 -20.35 25.01 -3.95
C VAL A 234 -21.51 25.59 -3.13
N PRO A 235 -21.99 24.86 -2.11
CA PRO A 235 -23.02 25.40 -1.22
C PRO A 235 -22.43 26.50 -0.30
N PRO A 236 -23.29 27.34 0.29
CA PRO A 236 -22.85 28.29 1.31
C PRO A 236 -22.35 27.58 2.58
N GLY A 237 -21.62 28.29 3.43
CA GLY A 237 -21.09 27.78 4.69
C GLY A 237 -19.57 27.64 4.70
N GLU A 238 -19.03 27.20 5.81
CA GLU A 238 -17.59 26.92 5.97
C GLU A 238 -17.21 25.50 5.50
N ASN A 239 -15.94 25.30 5.19
CA ASN A 239 -15.43 23.98 4.81
C ASN A 239 -15.54 23.01 6.00
N GLY A 240 -15.95 21.77 5.73
CA GLY A 240 -16.26 20.77 6.77
C GLY A 240 -17.71 20.83 7.25
N SER A 241 -18.50 21.86 6.87
CA SER A 241 -19.91 21.91 7.26
C SER A 241 -20.76 20.90 6.50
N VAL A 242 -21.64 20.22 7.22
CA VAL A 242 -22.67 19.34 6.66
C VAL A 242 -23.74 20.19 5.99
N ASN A 243 -23.89 20.10 4.68
CA ASN A 243 -24.87 20.87 3.90
C ASN A 243 -26.19 20.15 3.75
N TRP A 244 -26.14 18.84 3.72
CA TRP A 244 -27.31 18.02 3.50
C TRP A 244 -27.13 16.64 4.11
N VAL A 245 -28.22 16.12 4.67
CA VAL A 245 -28.30 14.77 5.22
C VAL A 245 -29.48 14.05 4.53
N GLY A 246 -29.18 13.05 3.75
CA GLY A 246 -30.17 12.18 3.11
C GLY A 246 -30.37 10.89 3.89
N THR A 247 -31.05 9.93 3.28
CA THR A 247 -31.32 8.64 3.90
C THR A 247 -30.07 7.75 4.00
N ASP A 248 -29.10 7.91 3.10
CA ASP A 248 -27.92 7.08 2.94
C ASP A 248 -26.64 7.88 2.63
N VAL A 249 -26.66 9.19 2.87
CA VAL A 249 -25.57 10.09 2.53
C VAL A 249 -25.52 11.28 3.47
N ILE A 250 -24.29 11.69 3.82
CA ILE A 250 -23.98 12.96 4.48
C ILE A 250 -23.14 13.77 3.50
N GLU A 251 -23.63 14.93 3.08
CA GLU A 251 -22.92 15.81 2.18
C GLU A 251 -22.16 16.88 2.97
N VAL A 252 -20.87 16.99 2.74
CA VAL A 252 -19.96 17.89 3.43
C VAL A 252 -19.38 18.87 2.42
N LYS A 253 -19.37 20.16 2.78
CA LYS A 253 -18.72 21.19 1.99
C LYS A 253 -17.20 21.06 2.06
N THR A 254 -16.55 21.22 0.91
CA THR A 254 -15.10 21.22 0.78
C THR A 254 -14.60 22.56 0.20
N GLY A 255 -13.32 22.72 0.02
CA GLY A 255 -12.76 23.94 -0.59
C GLY A 255 -13.28 24.19 -1.99
N LYS A 256 -13.60 23.12 -2.72
CA LYS A 256 -14.28 23.18 -4.01
C LYS A 256 -15.18 21.96 -4.16
N ASP A 257 -16.42 22.18 -4.55
CA ASP A 257 -17.45 21.14 -4.65
C ASP A 257 -17.87 20.60 -3.27
N CYS A 258 -18.46 19.41 -3.20
CA CYS A 258 -18.86 18.72 -1.98
C CYS A 258 -18.43 17.27 -2.02
N TYR A 259 -18.19 16.69 -0.85
CA TYR A 259 -17.96 15.27 -0.72
C TYR A 259 -19.17 14.59 -0.07
N ARG A 260 -19.76 13.63 -0.72
CA ARG A 260 -20.87 12.82 -0.23
C ARG A 260 -20.36 11.56 0.40
N ILE A 261 -20.43 11.48 1.72
CA ILE A 261 -20.01 10.32 2.50
C ILE A 261 -21.09 9.24 2.42
N ARG A 262 -20.70 8.01 2.14
CA ARG A 262 -21.58 6.84 2.04
C ARG A 262 -21.31 5.76 3.09
N GLU A 263 -20.09 5.75 3.64
CA GLU A 263 -19.66 4.71 4.57
C GLU A 263 -18.71 5.27 5.61
N VAL A 264 -19.00 4.99 6.88
CA VAL A 264 -18.29 5.55 8.03
C VAL A 264 -18.02 4.52 9.11
N GLN A 265 -17.09 4.86 9.99
CA GLN A 265 -16.84 4.13 11.23
C GLN A 265 -16.59 5.14 12.36
N LEU A 266 -17.48 5.20 13.32
CA LEU A 266 -17.24 5.96 14.53
C LEU A 266 -16.19 5.25 15.40
N GLU A 267 -15.44 6.04 16.13
CA GLU A 267 -14.44 5.53 17.09
C GLU A 267 -15.03 4.42 17.97
N ALA A 268 -14.26 3.36 18.18
CA ALA A 268 -14.67 2.14 18.89
C ALA A 268 -15.86 1.36 18.26
N GLY A 269 -16.49 1.87 17.19
CA GLY A 269 -17.62 1.25 16.52
C GLY A 269 -17.25 0.27 15.40
N LYS A 270 -18.28 -0.18 14.68
CA LYS A 270 -18.15 -0.95 13.43
C LYS A 270 -18.23 -0.03 12.22
N ARG A 271 -17.68 -0.48 11.10
CA ARG A 271 -17.87 0.14 9.80
C ARG A 271 -19.33 -0.06 9.37
N LEU A 272 -20.02 1.01 9.01
CA LEU A 272 -21.45 1.04 8.69
C LEU A 272 -21.69 1.85 7.42
N SER A 273 -22.74 1.52 6.67
CA SER A 273 -23.31 2.44 5.70
C SER A 273 -23.81 3.70 6.42
N VAL A 274 -23.82 4.86 5.74
CA VAL A 274 -24.42 6.07 6.31
C VAL A 274 -25.87 5.85 6.67
N ARG A 275 -26.63 5.05 5.91
CA ARG A 275 -28.01 4.67 6.24
C ARG A 275 -28.12 4.05 7.63
N ASP A 276 -27.30 3.03 7.92
CA ASP A 276 -27.33 2.35 9.21
C ASP A 276 -26.78 3.23 10.33
N PHE A 277 -25.77 4.03 10.03
CA PHE A 277 -25.20 4.98 10.96
C PHE A 277 -26.23 5.99 11.45
N LEU A 278 -27.04 6.55 10.55
CA LEU A 278 -28.06 7.55 10.86
C LEU A 278 -29.25 7.00 11.67
N GLN A 279 -29.46 5.69 11.73
CA GLN A 279 -30.47 5.09 12.61
C GLN A 279 -30.13 5.26 14.11
N GLY A 280 -28.83 5.30 14.42
CA GLY A 280 -28.36 5.44 15.81
C GLY A 280 -27.69 6.77 16.14
N HIS A 281 -27.47 7.63 15.15
CA HIS A 281 -26.72 8.89 15.31
C HIS A 281 -27.36 10.03 14.53
N ARG A 282 -27.63 11.11 15.22
CA ARG A 282 -28.25 12.28 14.61
C ARG A 282 -27.20 13.28 14.12
N VAL A 283 -26.94 13.30 12.82
CA VAL A 283 -26.14 14.33 12.17
C VAL A 283 -27.09 15.42 11.66
N GLN A 284 -26.80 16.68 11.94
CA GLN A 284 -27.62 17.81 11.54
C GLN A 284 -26.93 18.64 10.45
N VAL A 285 -27.73 19.26 9.59
CA VAL A 285 -27.22 20.30 8.68
C VAL A 285 -26.64 21.43 9.53
N GLY A 286 -25.47 21.94 9.15
CA GLY A 286 -24.71 22.93 9.91
C GLY A 286 -23.70 22.34 10.91
N THR A 287 -23.74 21.01 11.17
CA THR A 287 -22.63 20.35 11.90
C THR A 287 -21.31 20.56 11.16
N VAL A 288 -20.24 20.87 11.88
CA VAL A 288 -18.90 21.04 11.29
C VAL A 288 -18.02 19.85 11.65
N PHE A 289 -17.42 19.24 10.66
CA PHE A 289 -16.39 18.22 10.81
C PHE A 289 -14.99 18.87 10.80
N HIS A 290 -14.09 18.45 11.70
CA HIS A 290 -12.77 19.07 11.90
C HIS A 290 -11.60 18.13 11.61
#